data_79e148353b3921dd7a15861e99a43211
#
_entry.id   79e148353b3921dd7a15861e99a43211
#
_cell.length_a   1.000
_cell.length_b   1.000
_cell.length_c   1.000
_cell.angle_alpha   90.00
_cell.angle_beta   90.00
_cell.angle_gamma   90.00
#
_symmetry.space_group_name_H-M   'P 1'
#
loop_
_entity.id
_entity.type
_entity.pdbx_description
1 polymer ?
#
loop_
_entity_poly.entity_id
_entity_poly.type
_entity_poly.pdbx_seq_one_letter_code
_entity_poly.pdbx_strand_id
1 'polypeptide(L)'
;TLYTEMPKQAVRDLKKGRQPDLDAPLGITTEIKLHSPALLPEDYCPDIHERLVLYKRLAVCETVQQINAIHEELIDRFGLPEQPVKTLIESHHLRLAAKELGIDAIDATSEAVTVTFGKNNNVDPTEIILLIQNDKKYRLAGADKLRFTAEMENIEVRINTVKNVLKTLKERVMVK
;
A
#
# COMPACT_ATOMS: atom_id res chain seq x y z
N THR A 1 -19.19 17.31 11.06
CA THR A 1 -18.84 15.89 11.04
C THR A 1 -17.99 15.54 9.83
N LEU A 2 -17.20 14.48 9.95
CA LEU A 2 -16.31 14.05 8.88
C LEU A 2 -17.05 13.65 7.59
N TYR A 3 -18.30 13.23 7.71
CA TYR A 3 -19.09 12.80 6.55
C TYR A 3 -19.47 13.93 5.61
N THR A 4 -19.77 15.08 6.15
CA THR A 4 -20.20 16.23 5.34
C THR A 4 -19.05 16.79 4.52
N GLU A 5 -17.82 16.44 4.88
CA GLU A 5 -16.61 16.91 4.21
C GLU A 5 -16.05 15.91 3.18
N MET A 6 -16.70 14.75 3.03
CA MET A 6 -16.23 13.76 2.06
C MET A 6 -16.37 14.27 0.63
N PRO A 7 -15.30 14.13 -0.18
CA PRO A 7 -15.36 14.56 -1.57
C PRO A 7 -16.38 13.74 -2.37
N LYS A 8 -17.04 14.39 -3.32
CA LYS A 8 -17.95 13.68 -4.23
C LYS A 8 -17.21 12.60 -5.03
N GLN A 9 -15.92 12.81 -5.28
CA GLN A 9 -15.09 11.84 -5.99
C GLN A 9 -14.95 10.53 -5.20
N ALA A 10 -14.81 10.61 -3.87
CA ALA A 10 -14.72 9.42 -3.02
C ALA A 10 -15.99 8.57 -3.12
N VAL A 11 -17.16 9.20 -3.12
CA VAL A 11 -18.44 8.51 -3.28
C VAL A 11 -18.56 7.86 -4.66
N ARG A 12 -18.13 8.56 -5.70
CA ARG A 12 -18.14 8.02 -7.08
C ARG A 12 -17.21 6.83 -7.22
N ASP A 13 -16.00 6.93 -6.66
CA ASP A 13 -15.02 5.84 -6.71
C ASP A 13 -15.53 4.60 -6.00
N LEU A 14 -16.19 4.77 -4.86
CA LEU A 14 -16.78 3.67 -4.12
C LEU A 14 -17.92 3.02 -4.92
N LYS A 15 -18.79 3.80 -5.55
CA LYS A 15 -19.88 3.28 -6.38
C LYS A 15 -19.36 2.49 -7.58
N LYS A 16 -18.18 2.81 -8.08
CA LYS A 16 -17.52 2.09 -9.17
C LYS A 16 -16.70 0.90 -8.71
N GLY A 17 -16.71 0.59 -7.40
CA GLY A 17 -15.94 -0.51 -6.82
C GLY A 17 -14.46 -0.21 -6.64
N ARG A 18 -14.07 1.05 -6.69
CA ARG A 18 -12.68 1.48 -6.46
C ARG A 18 -12.53 2.05 -5.06
N GLN A 19 -11.33 1.85 -4.49
CA GLN A 19 -11.00 2.47 -3.21
C GLN A 19 -10.91 3.99 -3.40
N PRO A 20 -11.66 4.78 -2.61
CA PRO A 20 -11.56 6.23 -2.73
C PRO A 20 -10.25 6.76 -2.16
N ASP A 21 -9.70 7.78 -2.80
CA ASP A 21 -8.53 8.49 -2.30
C ASP A 21 -8.97 9.58 -1.33
N LEU A 22 -9.06 9.23 -0.06
CA LEU A 22 -9.51 10.13 1.00
C LEU A 22 -8.42 11.05 1.52
N ASP A 23 -7.16 10.75 1.18
CA ASP A 23 -6.01 11.50 1.68
C ASP A 23 -5.46 12.52 0.70
N ALA A 24 -5.87 12.46 -0.57
CA ALA A 24 -5.35 13.34 -1.61
C ALA A 24 -5.40 14.82 -1.25
N PRO A 25 -6.49 15.36 -0.64
CA PRO A 25 -6.54 16.78 -0.25
C PRO A 25 -5.72 17.10 0.99
N LEU A 26 -5.31 16.09 1.77
CA LEU A 26 -4.68 16.27 3.08
C LEU A 26 -3.16 16.26 3.04
N GLY A 27 -2.58 16.09 1.85
CA GLY A 27 -1.13 16.10 1.69
C GLY A 27 -0.60 14.88 0.97
N ILE A 28 0.73 14.77 0.96
CA ILE A 28 1.43 13.70 0.27
C ILE A 28 1.36 12.43 1.10
N THR A 29 0.79 11.37 0.53
CA THR A 29 0.79 10.05 1.14
C THR A 29 1.43 9.06 0.17
N THR A 30 2.01 7.98 0.73
CA THR A 30 2.60 6.92 -0.07
C THR A 30 1.50 6.15 -0.80
N GLU A 31 1.66 6.01 -2.11
CA GLU A 31 0.72 5.30 -2.96
C GLU A 31 1.16 3.86 -3.16
N ILE A 32 0.23 2.93 -2.95
CA ILE A 32 0.48 1.50 -3.16
C ILE A 32 -0.46 0.99 -4.25
N LYS A 33 0.10 0.53 -5.37
CA LYS A 33 -0.65 -0.06 -6.47
C LYS A 33 -0.25 -1.52 -6.62
N LEU A 34 -1.18 -2.42 -6.38
CA LEU A 34 -0.94 -3.87 -6.45
C LEU A 34 -1.55 -4.51 -7.70
N HIS A 35 -2.31 -3.75 -8.49
CA HIS A 35 -3.00 -4.23 -9.69
C HIS A 35 -3.85 -5.48 -9.43
N SER A 36 -4.54 -5.44 -8.29
CA SER A 36 -5.48 -6.47 -7.85
C SER A 36 -6.54 -5.80 -7.00
N PRO A 37 -7.78 -6.30 -6.99
CA PRO A 37 -8.82 -5.65 -6.19
C PRO A 37 -8.44 -5.55 -4.72
N ALA A 38 -8.52 -4.33 -4.17
CA ALA A 38 -8.22 -4.02 -2.78
C ALA A 38 -9.38 -3.16 -2.28
N LEU A 39 -10.46 -3.80 -1.84
CA LEU A 39 -11.71 -3.11 -1.53
C LEU A 39 -12.57 -3.93 -0.58
N LEU A 40 -13.60 -3.27 -0.04
CA LEU A 40 -14.66 -3.91 0.72
C LEU A 40 -15.83 -4.22 -0.24
N PRO A 41 -16.03 -5.48 -0.62
CA PRO A 41 -17.13 -5.84 -1.53
C PRO A 41 -18.49 -5.55 -0.90
N GLU A 42 -19.47 -5.26 -1.76
CA GLU A 42 -20.84 -4.98 -1.32
C GLU A 42 -21.46 -6.15 -0.56
N ASP A 43 -21.18 -7.38 -1.00
CA ASP A 43 -21.68 -8.58 -0.33
C ASP A 43 -21.03 -8.81 1.05
N TYR A 44 -19.81 -8.31 1.26
CA TYR A 44 -19.13 -8.40 2.54
C TYR A 44 -19.58 -7.30 3.51
N CYS A 45 -19.66 -6.06 3.04
CA CYS A 45 -20.11 -4.90 3.83
C CYS A 45 -21.17 -4.14 3.01
N PRO A 46 -22.45 -4.49 3.13
CA PRO A 46 -23.51 -3.97 2.25
C PRO A 46 -23.77 -2.47 2.35
N ASP A 47 -23.59 -1.88 3.54
CA ASP A 47 -23.90 -0.47 3.75
C ASP A 47 -22.76 0.41 3.18
N ILE A 48 -23.10 1.22 2.17
CA ILE A 48 -22.12 2.13 1.54
C ILE A 48 -21.54 3.11 2.55
N HIS A 49 -22.34 3.56 3.51
CA HIS A 49 -21.90 4.49 4.53
C HIS A 49 -20.84 3.87 5.45
N GLU A 50 -21.08 2.63 5.86
CA GLU A 50 -20.12 1.87 6.66
C GLU A 50 -18.81 1.64 5.88
N ARG A 51 -18.90 1.34 4.59
CA ARG A 51 -17.69 1.17 3.77
C ARG A 51 -16.86 2.44 3.74
N LEU A 52 -17.49 3.61 3.57
CA LEU A 52 -16.80 4.89 3.58
C LEU A 52 -16.10 5.17 4.91
N VAL A 53 -16.77 4.87 6.01
CA VAL A 53 -16.18 5.02 7.35
C VAL A 53 -14.95 4.14 7.51
N LEU A 54 -15.07 2.88 7.10
CA LEU A 54 -13.97 1.91 7.23
C LEU A 54 -12.78 2.28 6.34
N TYR A 55 -13.02 2.71 5.10
CA TYR A 55 -11.93 3.19 4.23
C TYR A 55 -11.20 4.36 4.88
N LYS A 56 -11.93 5.30 5.44
CA LYS A 56 -11.34 6.47 6.08
C LYS A 56 -10.55 6.08 7.31
N ARG A 57 -11.09 5.18 8.14
CA ARG A 57 -10.40 4.69 9.33
C ARG A 57 -9.09 4.00 8.98
N LEU A 58 -9.07 3.19 7.91
CA LEU A 58 -7.85 2.55 7.43
C LEU A 58 -6.84 3.58 6.91
N ALA A 59 -7.32 4.57 6.16
CA ALA A 59 -6.45 5.58 5.57
C ALA A 59 -5.71 6.43 6.61
N VAL A 60 -6.31 6.67 7.77
CA VAL A 60 -5.69 7.48 8.83
C VAL A 60 -4.88 6.66 9.83
N CYS A 61 -4.80 5.34 9.68
CA CYS A 61 -3.97 4.51 10.53
C CYS A 61 -2.49 4.88 10.38
N GLU A 62 -1.80 5.02 11.49
CA GLU A 62 -0.37 5.35 11.52
C GLU A 62 0.48 4.22 12.06
N THR A 63 -0.14 3.19 12.63
CA THR A 63 0.57 2.03 13.20
C THR A 63 -0.03 0.72 12.71
N VAL A 64 0.81 -0.33 12.72
CA VAL A 64 0.39 -1.70 12.40
C VAL A 64 -0.71 -2.15 13.35
N GLN A 65 -0.60 -1.80 14.62
CA GLN A 65 -1.60 -2.16 15.64
C GLN A 65 -2.98 -1.58 15.33
N GLN A 66 -3.03 -0.35 14.85
CA GLN A 66 -4.29 0.29 14.44
C GLN A 66 -4.94 -0.45 13.27
N ILE A 67 -4.14 -0.84 12.27
CA ILE A 67 -4.65 -1.60 11.12
C ILE A 67 -5.16 -2.97 11.58
N ASN A 68 -4.41 -3.65 12.44
CA ASN A 68 -4.78 -4.97 12.94
C ASN A 68 -6.08 -4.91 13.75
N ALA A 69 -6.30 -3.84 14.51
CA ALA A 69 -7.55 -3.65 15.27
C ALA A 69 -8.75 -3.55 14.33
N ILE A 70 -8.61 -2.82 13.23
CA ILE A 70 -9.67 -2.73 12.22
C ILE A 70 -9.89 -4.08 11.54
N HIS A 71 -8.81 -4.80 11.23
CA HIS A 71 -8.90 -6.14 10.64
C HIS A 71 -9.71 -7.09 11.55
N GLU A 72 -9.42 -7.09 12.84
CA GLU A 72 -10.17 -7.90 13.81
C GLU A 72 -11.64 -7.49 13.88
N GLU A 73 -11.91 -6.19 13.86
CA GLU A 73 -13.28 -5.67 13.84
C GLU A 73 -14.04 -6.13 12.61
N LEU A 74 -13.41 -6.14 11.44
CA LEU A 74 -14.01 -6.61 10.20
C LEU A 74 -14.40 -8.09 10.31
N ILE A 75 -13.51 -8.91 10.87
CA ILE A 75 -13.78 -10.34 11.07
C ILE A 75 -14.96 -10.53 12.02
N ASP A 76 -14.99 -9.79 13.13
CA ASP A 76 -16.06 -9.88 14.11
C ASP A 76 -17.42 -9.45 13.57
N ARG A 77 -17.43 -8.40 12.74
CA ARG A 77 -18.67 -7.83 12.22
C ARG A 77 -19.19 -8.50 10.95
N PHE A 78 -18.29 -8.91 10.07
CA PHE A 78 -18.64 -9.35 8.72
C PHE A 78 -18.15 -10.76 8.36
N GLY A 79 -17.38 -11.38 9.24
CA GLY A 79 -16.84 -12.72 9.02
C GLY A 79 -15.45 -12.71 8.35
N LEU A 80 -14.95 -13.89 8.06
CA LEU A 80 -13.62 -14.06 7.47
C LEU A 80 -13.56 -13.36 6.10
N PRO A 81 -12.56 -12.51 5.88
CA PRO A 81 -12.47 -11.74 4.65
C PRO A 81 -11.98 -12.57 3.47
N GLU A 82 -12.54 -12.27 2.29
CA GLU A 82 -12.04 -12.79 1.03
C GLU A 82 -10.84 -11.97 0.55
N GLN A 83 -10.22 -12.40 -0.54
CA GLN A 83 -8.98 -11.81 -1.02
C GLN A 83 -9.01 -10.28 -1.22
N PRO A 84 -10.08 -9.67 -1.78
CA PRO A 84 -10.08 -8.20 -1.95
C PRO A 84 -9.93 -7.44 -0.63
N VAL A 85 -10.55 -7.94 0.45
CA VAL A 85 -10.44 -7.33 1.78
C VAL A 85 -9.04 -7.56 2.35
N LYS A 86 -8.50 -8.76 2.21
CA LYS A 86 -7.13 -9.07 2.65
C LYS A 86 -6.12 -8.17 1.95
N THR A 87 -6.29 -7.99 0.64
CA THR A 87 -5.41 -7.13 -0.16
C THR A 87 -5.50 -5.67 0.30
N LEU A 88 -6.72 -5.20 0.60
CA LEU A 88 -6.92 -3.85 1.15
C LEU A 88 -6.14 -3.66 2.46
N ILE A 89 -6.28 -4.57 3.40
CA ILE A 89 -5.57 -4.54 4.68
C ILE A 89 -4.05 -4.54 4.45
N GLU A 90 -3.57 -5.46 3.61
CA GLU A 90 -2.14 -5.56 3.31
C GLU A 90 -1.60 -4.31 2.62
N SER A 91 -2.39 -3.66 1.75
CA SER A 91 -1.96 -2.42 1.10
C SER A 91 -1.66 -1.33 2.12
N HIS A 92 -2.41 -1.25 3.21
CA HIS A 92 -2.15 -0.29 4.28
C HIS A 92 -0.92 -0.66 5.11
N HIS A 93 -0.67 -1.95 5.35
CA HIS A 93 0.59 -2.39 5.96
C HIS A 93 1.78 -1.97 5.11
N LEU A 94 1.70 -2.19 3.80
CA LEU A 94 2.76 -1.81 2.86
C LEU A 94 2.95 -0.29 2.82
N ARG A 95 1.85 0.46 2.87
CA ARG A 95 1.90 1.93 2.90
C ARG A 95 2.71 2.44 4.09
N LEU A 96 2.45 1.90 5.28
CA LEU A 96 3.19 2.30 6.48
C LEU A 96 4.67 1.95 6.38
N ALA A 97 5.00 0.74 5.92
CA ALA A 97 6.38 0.30 5.77
C ALA A 97 7.13 1.16 4.75
N ALA A 98 6.48 1.50 3.63
CA ALA A 98 7.07 2.34 2.59
C ALA A 98 7.24 3.79 3.06
N LYS A 99 6.25 4.32 3.75
CA LYS A 99 6.29 5.69 4.29
C LYS A 99 7.46 5.88 5.25
N GLU A 100 7.72 4.88 6.09
CA GLU A 100 8.84 4.90 7.04
C GLU A 100 10.18 5.12 6.33
N LEU A 101 10.32 4.58 5.11
CA LEU A 101 11.54 4.70 4.31
C LEU A 101 11.59 5.95 3.44
N GLY A 102 10.53 6.74 3.44
CA GLY A 102 10.43 7.91 2.57
C GLY A 102 10.15 7.56 1.12
N ILE A 103 9.45 6.47 0.89
CA ILE A 103 9.03 6.03 -0.45
C ILE A 103 7.71 6.71 -0.80
N ASP A 104 7.63 7.29 -2.00
CA ASP A 104 6.43 7.97 -2.49
C ASP A 104 5.40 7.02 -3.10
N ALA A 105 5.87 5.97 -3.77
CA ALA A 105 4.97 5.05 -4.44
C ALA A 105 5.60 3.68 -4.61
N ILE A 106 4.74 2.65 -4.57
CA ILE A 106 5.09 1.29 -4.96
C ILE A 106 4.05 0.83 -5.98
N ASP A 107 4.55 0.37 -7.13
CA ASP A 107 3.73 -0.22 -8.18
C ASP A 107 4.19 -1.66 -8.37
N ALA A 108 3.32 -2.62 -8.04
CA ALA A 108 3.63 -4.04 -8.14
C ALA A 108 2.68 -4.72 -9.12
N THR A 109 3.21 -5.13 -10.25
CA THR A 109 2.48 -5.89 -11.27
C THR A 109 2.75 -7.38 -11.11
N SER A 110 2.29 -8.21 -12.04
CA SER A 110 2.62 -9.63 -12.07
C SER A 110 4.09 -9.91 -12.41
N GLU A 111 4.82 -8.88 -12.88
CA GLU A 111 6.18 -9.04 -13.41
C GLU A 111 7.25 -8.29 -12.65
N ALA A 112 6.90 -7.23 -11.96
CA ALA A 112 7.89 -6.39 -11.31
C ALA A 112 7.31 -5.53 -10.19
N VAL A 113 8.18 -5.17 -9.25
CA VAL A 113 7.90 -4.16 -8.22
C VAL A 113 8.72 -2.93 -8.58
N THR A 114 8.06 -1.78 -8.73
CA THR A 114 8.74 -0.50 -8.96
C THR A 114 8.54 0.38 -7.73
N VAL A 115 9.65 0.81 -7.15
CA VAL A 115 9.68 1.70 -5.97
C VAL A 115 10.09 3.08 -6.44
N THR A 116 9.27 4.09 -6.11
CA THR A 116 9.59 5.49 -6.38
C THR A 116 9.99 6.15 -5.05
N PHE A 117 11.24 6.58 -4.97
CA PHE A 117 11.76 7.22 -3.77
C PHE A 117 11.34 8.68 -3.68
N GLY A 118 10.97 9.12 -2.50
CA GLY A 118 10.67 10.52 -2.23
C GLY A 118 11.94 11.34 -2.07
N LYS A 119 11.80 12.65 -2.09
CA LYS A 119 12.93 13.58 -1.91
C LYS A 119 13.62 13.41 -0.57
N ASN A 120 12.86 13.03 0.45
CA ASN A 120 13.37 12.89 1.82
C ASN A 120 13.48 11.42 2.25
N ASN A 121 13.72 10.51 1.30
CA ASN A 121 13.93 9.12 1.64
C ASN A 121 15.23 8.96 2.44
N ASN A 122 15.27 7.93 3.28
CA ASN A 122 16.41 7.67 4.16
C ASN A 122 17.23 6.46 3.72
N VAL A 123 17.03 5.98 2.51
CA VAL A 123 17.79 4.85 1.97
C VAL A 123 19.13 5.33 1.45
N ASP A 124 20.21 4.60 1.77
CA ASP A 124 21.56 4.97 1.38
C ASP A 124 21.77 4.70 -0.13
N PRO A 125 22.06 5.73 -0.94
CA PRO A 125 22.29 5.55 -2.38
C PRO A 125 23.42 4.57 -2.70
N THR A 126 24.49 4.58 -1.88
CA THR A 126 25.62 3.65 -2.06
C THR A 126 25.17 2.21 -1.89
N GLU A 127 24.32 1.94 -0.90
CA GLU A 127 23.77 0.62 -0.65
C GLU A 127 22.86 0.15 -1.79
N ILE A 128 22.15 1.06 -2.44
CA ILE A 128 21.33 0.74 -3.61
C ILE A 128 22.22 0.30 -4.78
N ILE A 129 23.33 1.00 -5.01
CA ILE A 129 24.27 0.63 -6.06
C ILE A 129 24.84 -0.76 -5.79
N LEU A 130 25.23 -1.06 -4.54
CA LEU A 130 25.73 -2.38 -4.16
C LEU A 130 24.66 -3.47 -4.36
N LEU A 131 23.41 -3.17 -4.01
CA LEU A 131 22.30 -4.10 -4.21
C LEU A 131 22.13 -4.46 -5.68
N ILE A 132 22.15 -3.47 -6.56
CA ILE A 132 22.02 -3.66 -8.00
C ILE A 132 23.18 -4.49 -8.56
N GLN A 133 24.38 -4.26 -8.05
CA GLN A 133 25.57 -5.03 -8.47
C GLN A 133 25.52 -6.49 -8.01
N ASN A 134 24.95 -6.74 -6.83
CA ASN A 134 24.94 -8.06 -6.23
C ASN A 134 23.71 -8.90 -6.57
N ASP A 135 22.59 -8.26 -6.96
CA ASP A 135 21.36 -8.96 -7.30
C ASP A 135 20.82 -8.40 -8.63
N LYS A 136 20.90 -9.24 -9.66
CA LYS A 136 20.52 -8.86 -11.03
C LYS A 136 19.02 -8.63 -11.20
N LYS A 137 18.20 -9.04 -10.24
CA LYS A 137 16.76 -8.77 -10.25
C LYS A 137 16.44 -7.31 -9.96
N TYR A 138 17.38 -6.60 -9.33
CA TYR A 138 17.26 -5.18 -9.05
C TYR A 138 17.97 -4.35 -10.12
N ARG A 139 17.30 -3.28 -10.56
CA ARG A 139 17.91 -2.29 -11.46
C ARG A 139 17.25 -0.94 -11.30
N LEU A 140 17.96 0.11 -11.67
CA LEU A 140 17.38 1.45 -11.71
C LEU A 140 16.43 1.57 -12.91
N ALA A 141 15.27 2.20 -12.67
CA ALA A 141 14.25 2.42 -13.69
C ALA A 141 13.98 3.91 -13.90
N GLY A 142 14.93 4.75 -13.51
CA GLY A 142 14.84 6.21 -13.53
C GLY A 142 15.71 6.78 -12.43
N ALA A 143 15.78 8.10 -12.33
CA ALA A 143 16.62 8.77 -11.34
C ALA A 143 16.19 8.46 -9.89
N ASP A 144 14.92 8.23 -9.68
CA ASP A 144 14.32 8.03 -8.36
C ASP A 144 13.57 6.71 -8.25
N LYS A 145 13.79 5.78 -9.18
CA LYS A 145 13.04 4.53 -9.23
C LYS A 145 13.94 3.31 -9.22
N LEU A 146 13.55 2.33 -8.42
CA LEU A 146 14.19 1.01 -8.34
C LEU A 146 13.18 -0.04 -8.76
N ARG A 147 13.61 -0.95 -9.64
CA ARG A 147 12.75 -2.02 -10.14
C ARG A 147 13.30 -3.37 -9.73
N PHE A 148 12.42 -4.22 -9.19
CA PHE A 148 12.71 -5.60 -8.87
C PHE A 148 11.85 -6.50 -9.74
N THR A 149 12.46 -7.36 -10.54
CA THR A 149 11.78 -8.26 -11.46
C THR A 149 11.54 -9.62 -10.83
N ALA A 150 10.30 -10.10 -10.85
CA ALA A 150 9.93 -11.43 -10.36
C ALA A 150 8.59 -11.85 -10.95
N GLU A 151 8.35 -13.15 -11.04
CA GLU A 151 7.06 -13.68 -11.45
C GLU A 151 6.12 -13.70 -10.24
N MET A 152 5.03 -12.92 -10.30
CA MET A 152 4.13 -12.69 -9.16
C MET A 152 2.67 -12.60 -9.62
N GLU A 153 2.23 -13.56 -10.41
CA GLU A 153 0.86 -13.56 -10.90
C GLU A 153 -0.14 -13.71 -9.75
N ASN A 154 0.19 -14.54 -8.76
CA ASN A 154 -0.59 -14.70 -7.54
C ASN A 154 -0.44 -13.46 -6.66
N ILE A 155 -1.56 -12.90 -6.20
CA ILE A 155 -1.53 -11.66 -5.41
C ILE A 155 -0.85 -11.83 -4.04
N GLU A 156 -0.97 -13.00 -3.41
CA GLU A 156 -0.31 -13.25 -2.13
C GLU A 156 1.22 -13.28 -2.30
N VAL A 157 1.69 -13.89 -3.38
CA VAL A 157 3.12 -13.89 -3.73
C VAL A 157 3.59 -12.46 -4.01
N ARG A 158 2.76 -11.68 -4.72
CA ARG A 158 3.08 -10.28 -5.04
C ARG A 158 3.22 -9.45 -3.77
N ILE A 159 2.27 -9.56 -2.85
CA ILE A 159 2.33 -8.85 -1.57
C ILE A 159 3.58 -9.23 -0.78
N ASN A 160 3.87 -10.52 -0.69
CA ASN A 160 5.06 -11.01 0.03
C ASN A 160 6.35 -10.51 -0.63
N THR A 161 6.39 -10.44 -1.96
CA THR A 161 7.54 -9.91 -2.68
C THR A 161 7.76 -8.43 -2.36
N VAL A 162 6.68 -7.63 -2.34
CA VAL A 162 6.79 -6.22 -1.94
C VAL A 162 7.31 -6.10 -0.52
N LYS A 163 6.81 -6.92 0.40
CA LYS A 163 7.30 -6.95 1.79
C LYS A 163 8.80 -7.24 1.84
N ASN A 164 9.27 -8.20 1.04
CA ASN A 164 10.69 -8.55 0.99
C ASN A 164 11.54 -7.43 0.41
N VAL A 165 11.06 -6.74 -0.63
CA VAL A 165 11.73 -5.57 -1.20
C VAL A 165 11.86 -4.47 -0.14
N LEU A 166 10.78 -4.18 0.59
CA LEU A 166 10.79 -3.17 1.64
C LEU A 166 11.73 -3.54 2.77
N LYS A 167 11.76 -4.81 3.16
CA LYS A 167 12.70 -5.31 4.18
C LYS A 167 14.15 -5.15 3.73
N THR A 168 14.42 -5.46 2.47
CA THR A 168 15.74 -5.31 1.87
C THR A 168 16.20 -3.85 1.91
N LEU A 169 15.29 -2.92 1.61
CA LEU A 169 15.57 -1.49 1.66
C LEU A 169 15.72 -0.97 3.09
N LYS A 170 14.93 -1.49 4.03
CA LYS A 170 15.02 -1.11 5.44
C LYS A 170 16.39 -1.43 6.03
N GLU A 171 17.02 -2.49 5.58
CA GLU A 171 18.37 -2.87 6.01
C GLU A 171 19.45 -1.94 5.44
N ARG A 172 19.08 -1.04 4.53
CA ARG A 172 20.00 -0.15 3.79
C ARG A 172 19.73 1.33 4.02
N VAL A 173 19.15 1.67 5.18
CA VAL A 173 18.92 3.07 5.53
C VAL A 173 20.24 3.74 5.95
N MET A 174 20.29 5.06 5.78
CA MET A 174 21.43 5.84 6.21
C MET A 174 21.57 5.79 7.72
N VAL A 175 22.79 5.59 8.19
CA VAL A 175 23.12 5.62 9.62
C VAL A 175 23.34 7.08 10.01
N LYS A 176 22.63 7.53 11.04
CA LYS A 176 22.80 8.88 11.56
C LYS A 176 23.94 8.93 12.58
#